data_c91e5cdc4eb28748ea6844139d1738e4
#
_entry.id   c91e5cdc4eb28748ea6844139d1738e4
#
_cell.length_a   1.000
_cell.length_b   1.000
_cell.length_c   1.000
_cell.angle_alpha   90.00
_cell.angle_beta   90.00
_cell.angle_gamma   90.00
#
_symmetry.space_group_name_H-M   'P 1'
#
loop_
_entity.id
_entity.type
_entity.pdbx_description
1 polymer ?
#
loop_
_entity_poly.entity_id
_entity_poly.type
_entity_poly.pdbx_seq_one_letter_code
_entity_poly.pdbx_strand_id
1 'polypeptide(L)'
;MNVLASGIGTLTNPGKLENTFRSVLHSKISSNTIFSYIGYLEDAFVIEEARRYDVKGRGYIGSPLKYYFEDVGLRNARLGFRQVEESHIMENVVYNELRARGYSVDVGVVEKRVREEGRDVRKQLEVDFVANRGSDRVYIQSALEMRTPEKAAQEKASLLGINDSFKKVVLVRDVVKPLRDEHGVVTMSVFDFLLDENSLAGI
;
A
#
# COMPACT_ATOMS: atom_id res chain seq x y z
N MET A 1 -7.04 13.32 -12.54
CA MET A 1 -7.88 12.27 -11.96
C MET A 1 -7.76 10.92 -12.70
N ASN A 2 -8.02 10.78 -14.00
CA ASN A 2 -7.92 9.47 -14.70
C ASN A 2 -6.55 8.80 -14.53
N VAL A 3 -5.45 9.55 -14.61
CA VAL A 3 -4.09 9.01 -14.44
C VAL A 3 -3.87 8.46 -13.03
N LEU A 4 -4.38 9.13 -12.01
CA LEU A 4 -4.35 8.63 -10.63
C LEU A 4 -5.25 7.40 -10.47
N ALA A 5 -6.44 7.43 -11.07
CA ALA A 5 -7.38 6.31 -11.01
C ALA A 5 -6.83 5.03 -11.67
N SER A 6 -6.11 5.15 -12.80
CA SER A 6 -5.45 4.02 -13.46
C SER A 6 -4.16 3.57 -12.76
N GLY A 7 -3.56 4.41 -11.94
CA GLY A 7 -2.35 4.12 -11.17
C GLY A 7 -2.59 3.94 -9.66
N ILE A 8 -3.81 3.55 -9.27
CA ILE A 8 -4.15 3.33 -7.86
C ILE A 8 -3.17 2.36 -7.20
N GLY A 9 -2.74 2.65 -5.97
CA GLY A 9 -1.76 1.83 -5.25
C GLY A 9 -0.33 1.85 -5.81
N THR A 10 -0.06 2.57 -6.91
CA THR A 10 1.29 2.68 -7.45
C THR A 10 2.01 3.94 -6.96
N LEU A 11 3.32 3.82 -6.77
CA LEU A 11 4.16 4.96 -6.41
C LEU A 11 4.20 5.99 -7.53
N THR A 12 3.81 7.22 -7.22
CA THR A 12 3.80 8.34 -8.15
C THR A 12 4.25 9.65 -7.51
N ASN A 13 4.51 10.65 -8.32
CA ASN A 13 4.80 12.03 -7.92
C ASN A 13 4.42 12.99 -9.04
N PRO A 14 4.32 14.32 -8.77
CA PRO A 14 3.95 15.31 -9.77
C PRO A 14 4.82 15.29 -11.03
N GLY A 15 6.13 15.04 -10.91
CA GLY A 15 7.04 14.96 -12.05
C GLY A 15 6.78 13.73 -12.95
N LYS A 16 6.49 12.57 -12.34
CA LYS A 16 6.08 11.37 -13.09
C LYS A 16 4.76 11.61 -13.83
N LEU A 17 3.81 12.26 -13.17
CA LEU A 17 2.54 12.65 -13.79
C LEU A 17 2.74 13.66 -14.92
N GLU A 18 3.58 14.69 -14.75
CA GLU A 18 3.94 15.64 -15.81
C GLU A 18 4.47 14.92 -17.06
N ASN A 19 5.38 13.97 -16.87
CA ASN A 19 5.91 13.16 -17.97
C ASN A 19 4.81 12.36 -18.67
N THR A 20 3.88 11.77 -17.92
CA THR A 20 2.73 11.04 -18.48
C THR A 20 1.81 11.99 -19.27
N PHE A 21 1.51 13.16 -18.73
CA PHE A 21 0.70 14.17 -19.45
C PHE A 21 1.38 14.62 -20.74
N ARG A 22 2.70 14.81 -20.73
CA ARG A 22 3.45 15.21 -21.90
C ARG A 22 3.54 14.12 -22.97
N SER A 23 3.84 12.87 -22.57
CA SER A 23 4.10 11.76 -23.51
C SER A 23 2.82 11.12 -24.05
N VAL A 24 1.80 10.94 -23.21
CA VAL A 24 0.57 10.19 -23.55
C VAL A 24 -0.56 11.13 -23.96
N LEU A 25 -0.72 12.23 -23.25
CA LEU A 25 -1.85 13.16 -23.45
C LEU A 25 -1.45 14.41 -24.26
N HIS A 26 -0.17 14.52 -24.68
CA HIS A 26 0.39 15.66 -25.43
C HIS A 26 0.07 17.02 -24.79
N SER A 27 -0.08 17.07 -23.47
CA SER A 27 -0.44 18.26 -22.68
C SER A 27 0.80 18.84 -22.00
N LYS A 28 0.93 20.17 -22.05
CA LYS A 28 1.99 20.93 -21.38
C LYS A 28 1.52 21.44 -20.02
N ILE A 29 1.26 20.53 -19.08
CA ILE A 29 0.93 20.87 -17.71
C ILE A 29 2.20 20.74 -16.84
N SER A 30 2.47 21.72 -15.98
CA SER A 30 3.64 21.68 -15.11
C SER A 30 3.41 20.82 -13.86
N SER A 31 4.50 20.31 -13.27
CA SER A 31 4.45 19.55 -12.00
C SER A 31 3.84 20.38 -10.85
N ASN A 32 4.08 21.69 -10.81
CA ASN A 32 3.47 22.57 -9.80
C ASN A 32 1.94 22.64 -9.94
N THR A 33 1.44 22.75 -11.18
CA THR A 33 -0.01 22.74 -11.44
C THR A 33 -0.62 21.39 -11.08
N ILE A 34 0.08 20.28 -11.39
CA ILE A 34 -0.35 18.93 -11.01
C ILE A 34 -0.40 18.79 -9.49
N PHE A 35 0.62 19.28 -8.77
CA PHE A 35 0.65 19.28 -7.32
C PHE A 35 -0.57 20.01 -6.73
N SER A 36 -0.90 21.23 -7.26
CA SER A 36 -2.10 21.95 -6.82
C SER A 36 -3.39 21.17 -7.09
N TYR A 37 -3.50 20.49 -8.23
CA TYR A 37 -4.68 19.67 -8.55
C TYR A 37 -4.80 18.44 -7.66
N ILE A 38 -3.69 17.82 -7.26
CA ILE A 38 -3.71 16.74 -6.27
C ILE A 38 -4.25 17.29 -4.95
N GLY A 39 -3.74 18.42 -4.45
CA GLY A 39 -4.24 19.06 -3.24
C GLY A 39 -5.75 19.35 -3.29
N TYR A 40 -6.29 19.82 -4.41
CA TYR A 40 -7.74 20.01 -4.56
C TYR A 40 -8.54 18.70 -4.49
N LEU A 41 -7.97 17.60 -4.98
CA LEU A 41 -8.63 16.29 -4.87
C LEU A 41 -8.60 15.77 -3.43
N GLU A 42 -7.52 16.04 -2.69
CA GLU A 42 -7.39 15.74 -1.27
C GLU A 42 -8.35 16.58 -0.42
N ASP A 43 -8.40 17.89 -0.65
CA ASP A 43 -9.32 18.83 0.03
C ASP A 43 -10.79 18.46 -0.22
N ALA A 44 -11.08 17.87 -1.39
CA ALA A 44 -12.42 17.40 -1.75
C ALA A 44 -12.71 15.96 -1.29
N PHE A 45 -11.82 15.33 -0.51
CA PHE A 45 -11.95 13.94 -0.05
C PHE A 45 -12.19 12.93 -1.18
N VAL A 46 -11.55 13.14 -2.32
CA VAL A 46 -11.61 12.20 -3.46
C VAL A 46 -10.50 11.18 -3.37
N ILE A 47 -9.33 11.62 -2.93
CA ILE A 47 -8.13 10.80 -2.72
C ILE A 47 -7.48 11.18 -1.40
N GLU A 48 -6.67 10.27 -0.86
CA GLU A 48 -5.78 10.51 0.28
C GLU A 48 -4.37 10.04 -0.07
N GLU A 49 -3.34 10.82 0.34
CA GLU A 49 -1.95 10.42 0.17
C GLU A 49 -1.51 9.45 1.28
N ALA A 50 -0.76 8.42 0.91
CA ALA A 50 -0.03 7.59 1.82
C ALA A 50 1.48 7.85 1.67
N ARG A 51 2.10 8.32 2.76
CA ARG A 51 3.51 8.66 2.81
C ARG A 51 4.37 7.42 2.91
N ARG A 52 5.57 7.49 2.37
CA ARG A 52 6.55 6.43 2.55
C ARG A 52 7.30 6.62 3.88
N TYR A 53 7.39 5.54 4.63
CA TYR A 53 8.05 5.49 5.93
C TYR A 53 9.19 4.45 5.91
N ASP A 54 10.42 4.90 6.15
CA ASP A 54 11.54 3.99 6.36
C ASP A 54 11.40 3.33 7.75
N VAL A 55 11.06 2.05 7.73
CA VAL A 55 10.79 1.28 8.95
C VAL A 55 12.03 1.17 9.84
N LYS A 56 13.22 1.02 9.25
CA LYS A 56 14.50 0.90 9.98
C LYS A 56 15.06 2.25 10.40
N GLY A 57 15.04 3.22 9.48
CA GLY A 57 15.52 4.57 9.74
C GLY A 57 14.55 5.41 10.56
N ARG A 58 13.30 4.95 10.74
CA ARG A 58 12.24 5.64 11.49
C ARG A 58 12.00 7.07 11.01
N GLY A 59 12.00 7.25 9.70
CA GLY A 59 11.83 8.56 9.07
C GLY A 59 10.96 8.52 7.82
N TYR A 60 10.35 9.66 7.50
CA TYR A 60 9.55 9.78 6.27
C TYR A 60 10.44 9.98 5.05
N ILE A 61 10.05 9.35 3.95
CA ILE A 61 10.64 9.52 2.62
C ILE A 61 9.72 10.40 1.81
N GLY A 62 10.22 11.57 1.35
CA GLY A 62 9.38 12.61 0.78
C GLY A 62 8.65 12.23 -0.52
N SER A 63 9.25 11.41 -1.38
CA SER A 63 8.69 11.10 -2.70
C SER A 63 9.37 9.86 -3.29
N PRO A 64 8.72 9.06 -4.15
CA PRO A 64 7.31 9.13 -4.55
C PRO A 64 6.33 8.68 -3.46
N LEU A 65 5.03 8.95 -3.65
CA LEU A 65 3.93 8.65 -2.72
C LEU A 65 2.93 7.69 -3.38
N LYS A 66 2.06 7.05 -2.57
CA LYS A 66 0.85 6.39 -3.08
C LYS A 66 -0.37 7.27 -2.84
N TYR A 67 -1.39 7.11 -3.67
CA TYR A 67 -2.69 7.76 -3.51
C TYR A 67 -3.79 6.71 -3.56
N TYR A 68 -4.69 6.78 -2.60
CA TYR A 68 -5.85 5.91 -2.51
C TYR A 68 -7.12 6.71 -2.70
N PHE A 69 -8.14 6.13 -3.33
CA PHE A 69 -9.44 6.75 -3.49
C PHE A 69 -10.29 6.49 -2.26
N GLU A 70 -10.94 7.52 -1.74
CA GLU A 70 -11.91 7.38 -0.65
C GLU A 70 -13.08 6.49 -1.04
N ASP A 71 -13.49 6.56 -2.32
CA ASP A 71 -14.53 5.74 -2.91
C ASP A 71 -14.01 5.00 -4.14
N VAL A 72 -13.88 3.66 -4.01
CA VAL A 72 -13.47 2.78 -5.11
C VAL A 72 -14.51 2.75 -6.24
N GLY A 73 -15.80 2.95 -5.92
CA GLY A 73 -16.87 3.07 -6.92
C GLY A 73 -16.67 4.30 -7.80
N LEU A 74 -16.33 5.44 -7.20
CA LEU A 74 -15.98 6.67 -7.93
C LEU A 74 -14.77 6.46 -8.83
N ARG A 75 -13.71 5.80 -8.32
CA ARG A 75 -12.54 5.40 -9.11
C ARG A 75 -12.94 4.57 -10.32
N ASN A 76 -13.73 3.53 -10.11
CA ASN A 76 -14.15 2.60 -11.16
C ASN A 76 -15.06 3.29 -12.19
N ALA A 77 -16.02 4.10 -11.75
CA ALA A 77 -16.88 4.91 -12.63
C ALA A 77 -16.05 5.86 -13.50
N ARG A 78 -15.00 6.48 -12.93
CA ARG A 78 -14.12 7.37 -13.67
C ARG A 78 -13.36 6.68 -14.81
N LEU A 79 -13.11 5.39 -14.69
CA LEU A 79 -12.48 4.54 -15.71
C LEU A 79 -13.49 3.77 -16.58
N GLY A 80 -14.78 4.08 -16.41
CA GLY A 80 -15.88 3.42 -17.15
C GLY A 80 -15.96 1.92 -16.83
N PHE A 81 -15.54 1.50 -15.62
CA PHE A 81 -15.53 0.11 -15.14
C PHE A 81 -14.69 -0.84 -16.01
N ARG A 82 -13.73 -0.31 -16.77
CA ARG A 82 -12.92 -1.10 -17.73
C ARG A 82 -11.61 -1.63 -17.18
N GLN A 83 -11.14 -1.07 -16.05
CA GLN A 83 -9.87 -1.45 -15.41
C GLN A 83 -10.16 -1.94 -14.00
N VAL A 84 -10.38 -3.24 -13.87
CA VAL A 84 -10.57 -3.89 -12.58
C VAL A 84 -9.29 -4.65 -12.23
N GLU A 85 -8.39 -3.98 -11.54
CA GLU A 85 -7.17 -4.56 -11.00
C GLU A 85 -7.44 -4.97 -9.55
N GLU A 86 -7.91 -6.21 -9.36
CA GLU A 86 -8.39 -6.70 -8.06
C GLU A 86 -7.39 -6.51 -6.93
N SER A 87 -6.09 -6.69 -7.17
CA SER A 87 -5.06 -6.50 -6.15
C SER A 87 -4.99 -5.06 -5.66
N HIS A 88 -4.97 -4.10 -6.56
CA HIS A 88 -4.92 -2.68 -6.19
C HIS A 88 -6.24 -2.19 -5.59
N ILE A 89 -7.38 -2.74 -6.03
CA ILE A 89 -8.68 -2.44 -5.43
C ILE A 89 -8.72 -2.98 -3.99
N MET A 90 -8.28 -4.23 -3.77
CA MET A 90 -8.21 -4.83 -2.44
C MET A 90 -7.29 -4.01 -1.52
N GLU A 91 -6.11 -3.58 -2.02
CA GLU A 91 -5.19 -2.73 -1.29
C GLU A 91 -5.86 -1.40 -0.90
N ASN A 92 -6.59 -0.74 -1.82
CA ASN A 92 -7.32 0.49 -1.52
C ASN A 92 -8.44 0.27 -0.47
N VAL A 93 -9.17 -0.82 -0.56
CA VAL A 93 -10.23 -1.15 0.43
C VAL A 93 -9.61 -1.36 1.82
N VAL A 94 -8.50 -2.07 1.90
CA VAL A 94 -7.77 -2.26 3.17
C VAL A 94 -7.27 -0.92 3.73
N TYR A 95 -6.72 -0.05 2.89
CA TYR A 95 -6.32 1.30 3.28
C TYR A 95 -7.48 2.07 3.91
N ASN A 96 -8.61 2.15 3.21
CA ASN A 96 -9.79 2.88 3.67
C ASN A 96 -10.33 2.32 4.98
N GLU A 97 -10.37 1.00 5.13
CA GLU A 97 -10.80 0.35 6.36
C GLU A 97 -9.87 0.68 7.54
N LEU A 98 -8.56 0.65 7.34
CA LEU A 98 -7.59 1.05 8.37
C LEU A 98 -7.80 2.51 8.80
N ARG A 99 -8.03 3.41 7.83
CA ARG A 99 -8.33 4.82 8.10
C ARG A 99 -9.63 4.98 8.88
N ALA A 100 -10.70 4.27 8.48
CA ALA A 100 -11.99 4.28 9.17
C ALA A 100 -11.89 3.79 10.63
N ARG A 101 -10.98 2.82 10.90
CA ARG A 101 -10.66 2.34 12.26
C ARG A 101 -9.77 3.30 13.07
N GLY A 102 -9.42 4.46 12.51
CA GLY A 102 -8.62 5.49 13.19
C GLY A 102 -7.11 5.24 13.19
N TYR A 103 -6.60 4.37 12.31
CA TYR A 103 -5.16 4.24 12.11
C TYR A 103 -4.61 5.40 11.26
N SER A 104 -3.42 5.87 11.62
CA SER A 104 -2.55 6.59 10.70
C SER A 104 -1.81 5.56 9.86
N VAL A 105 -1.89 5.67 8.54
CA VAL A 105 -1.42 4.63 7.60
C VAL A 105 -0.38 5.20 6.67
N ASP A 106 0.80 4.59 6.68
CA ASP A 106 1.92 4.90 5.81
C ASP A 106 2.30 3.67 4.96
N VAL A 107 3.01 3.88 3.86
CA VAL A 107 3.64 2.82 3.06
C VAL A 107 5.02 2.52 3.64
N GLY A 108 5.27 1.28 4.05
CA GLY A 108 6.53 0.89 4.64
C GLY A 108 7.63 0.66 3.60
N VAL A 109 8.84 1.11 3.91
CA VAL A 109 10.06 0.78 3.14
C VAL A 109 11.03 0.05 4.04
N VAL A 110 11.47 -1.13 3.60
CA VAL A 110 12.43 -1.97 4.31
C VAL A 110 13.65 -2.20 3.43
N GLU A 111 14.82 -1.73 3.84
CA GLU A 111 16.06 -2.04 3.14
C GLU A 111 16.55 -3.46 3.48
N LYS A 112 16.81 -4.25 2.45
CA LYS A 112 17.43 -5.57 2.53
C LYS A 112 18.75 -5.58 1.75
N ARG A 113 19.82 -6.09 2.38
CA ARG A 113 21.07 -6.39 1.65
C ARG A 113 20.92 -7.76 1.02
N VAL A 114 21.16 -7.84 -0.27
CA VAL A 114 21.13 -9.09 -1.06
C VAL A 114 22.47 -9.20 -1.78
N ARG A 115 23.03 -10.39 -1.83
CA ARG A 115 24.26 -10.64 -2.59
C ARG A 115 23.86 -11.08 -4.01
N GLU A 116 24.16 -10.22 -4.99
CA GLU A 116 23.92 -10.50 -6.41
C GLU A 116 25.26 -10.44 -7.14
N GLU A 117 25.58 -11.48 -7.91
CA GLU A 117 26.84 -11.60 -8.68
C GLU A 117 28.10 -11.31 -7.84
N GLY A 118 28.11 -11.72 -6.57
CA GLY A 118 29.23 -11.52 -5.66
C GLY A 118 29.33 -10.11 -5.05
N ARG A 119 28.40 -9.20 -5.34
CA ARG A 119 28.36 -7.84 -4.79
C ARG A 119 27.19 -7.69 -3.84
N ASP A 120 27.38 -6.93 -2.76
CA ASP A 120 26.28 -6.56 -1.85
C ASP A 120 25.46 -5.45 -2.48
N VAL A 121 24.20 -5.74 -2.85
CA VAL A 121 23.23 -4.80 -3.38
C VAL A 121 22.19 -4.49 -2.32
N ARG A 122 21.81 -3.22 -2.18
CA ARG A 122 20.69 -2.82 -1.34
C ARG A 122 19.41 -2.87 -2.17
N LYS A 123 18.46 -3.71 -1.76
CA LYS A 123 17.10 -3.73 -2.30
C LYS A 123 16.14 -3.09 -1.31
N GLN A 124 15.25 -2.26 -1.82
CA GLN A 124 14.12 -1.76 -1.07
C GLN A 124 12.93 -2.69 -1.30
N LEU A 125 12.37 -3.21 -0.21
CA LEU A 125 11.13 -3.95 -0.19
C LEU A 125 10.04 -3.03 0.35
N GLU A 126 8.85 -3.12 -0.22
CA GLU A 126 7.68 -2.37 0.22
C GLU A 126 6.85 -3.22 1.19
N VAL A 127 6.36 -2.59 2.24
CA VAL A 127 5.27 -3.07 3.08
C VAL A 127 4.07 -2.20 2.77
N ASP A 128 2.99 -2.78 2.32
CA ASP A 128 1.85 -2.00 1.84
C ASP A 128 1.37 -1.00 2.89
N PHE A 129 1.27 -1.43 4.16
CA PHE A 129 0.83 -0.54 5.22
C PHE A 129 1.63 -0.68 6.51
N VAL A 130 2.02 0.47 7.06
CA VAL A 130 2.46 0.66 8.44
C VAL A 130 1.33 1.41 9.14
N ALA A 131 0.48 0.68 9.83
CA ALA A 131 -0.71 1.22 10.50
C ALA A 131 -0.41 1.51 11.98
N ASN A 132 -0.56 2.76 12.40
CA ASN A 132 -0.28 3.22 13.75
C ASN A 132 -1.57 3.75 14.41
N ARG A 133 -1.86 3.33 15.65
CA ARG A 133 -2.96 3.85 16.45
C ARG A 133 -2.54 3.90 17.92
N GLY A 134 -2.27 5.09 18.43
CA GLY A 134 -1.70 5.26 19.77
C GLY A 134 -0.30 4.61 19.86
N SER A 135 -0.15 3.66 20.79
CA SER A 135 1.07 2.86 20.95
C SER A 135 1.11 1.62 20.06
N ASP A 136 -0.01 1.27 19.41
CA ASP A 136 -0.10 0.08 18.60
C ASP A 136 0.41 0.35 17.19
N ARG A 137 1.19 -0.60 16.68
CA ARG A 137 1.66 -0.64 15.29
C ARG A 137 1.41 -2.01 14.71
N VAL A 138 0.93 -2.03 13.47
CA VAL A 138 0.76 -3.26 12.70
C VAL A 138 1.36 -3.05 11.31
N TYR A 139 2.15 -4.02 10.85
CA TYR A 139 2.64 -4.09 9.48
C TYR A 139 1.74 -5.00 8.68
N ILE A 140 1.22 -4.52 7.57
CA ILE A 140 0.24 -5.27 6.78
C ILE A 140 0.70 -5.35 5.34
N GLN A 141 0.64 -6.56 4.79
CA GLN A 141 0.81 -6.83 3.36
C GLN A 141 -0.52 -7.31 2.80
N SER A 142 -0.92 -6.77 1.65
CA SER A 142 -2.14 -7.14 0.94
C SER A 142 -1.78 -8.03 -0.25
N ALA A 143 -2.17 -9.30 -0.21
CA ALA A 143 -1.87 -10.27 -1.26
C ALA A 143 -3.15 -10.88 -1.81
N LEU A 144 -3.36 -10.81 -3.13
CA LEU A 144 -4.56 -11.39 -3.74
C LEU A 144 -4.66 -12.90 -3.46
N GLU A 145 -3.52 -13.61 -3.56
CA GLU A 145 -3.43 -15.03 -3.27
C GLU A 145 -2.01 -15.42 -2.85
N MET A 146 -1.89 -16.49 -2.06
CA MET A 146 -0.61 -17.10 -1.63
C MET A 146 -0.67 -18.61 -1.75
N ARG A 147 -1.01 -19.13 -2.93
CA ARG A 147 -1.25 -20.57 -3.14
C ARG A 147 0.01 -21.43 -3.23
N THR A 148 1.16 -20.83 -3.52
CA THR A 148 2.44 -21.56 -3.58
C THR A 148 3.40 -21.06 -2.50
N PRO A 149 4.32 -21.94 -2.03
CA PRO A 149 5.34 -21.56 -1.05
C PRO A 149 6.20 -20.38 -1.51
N GLU A 150 6.54 -20.32 -2.80
CA GLU A 150 7.35 -19.25 -3.41
C GLU A 150 6.61 -17.90 -3.34
N LYS A 151 5.30 -17.92 -3.69
CA LYS A 151 4.46 -16.72 -3.62
C LYS A 151 4.30 -16.27 -2.17
N ALA A 152 4.06 -17.18 -1.24
CA ALA A 152 3.98 -16.87 0.19
C ALA A 152 5.29 -16.28 0.72
N ALA A 153 6.44 -16.82 0.32
CA ALA A 153 7.74 -16.28 0.69
C ALA A 153 7.98 -14.88 0.12
N GLN A 154 7.55 -14.64 -1.12
CA GLN A 154 7.63 -13.33 -1.76
C GLN A 154 6.81 -12.28 -1.01
N GLU A 155 5.55 -12.56 -0.70
CA GLU A 155 4.64 -11.63 -0.01
C GLU A 155 5.08 -11.36 1.44
N LYS A 156 5.69 -12.32 2.11
CA LYS A 156 6.21 -12.15 3.48
C LYS A 156 7.61 -11.52 3.53
N ALA A 157 8.31 -11.41 2.42
CA ALA A 157 9.72 -11.01 2.39
C ALA A 157 9.99 -9.64 3.03
N SER A 158 9.10 -8.67 2.83
CA SER A 158 9.20 -7.34 3.42
C SER A 158 8.98 -7.38 4.93
N LEU A 159 7.96 -8.10 5.39
CA LEU A 159 7.61 -8.26 6.81
C LEU A 159 8.72 -8.96 7.59
N LEU A 160 9.33 -10.01 7.00
CA LEU A 160 10.45 -10.75 7.58
C LEU A 160 11.74 -9.90 7.65
N GLY A 161 11.82 -8.84 6.86
CA GLY A 161 12.91 -7.86 6.94
C GLY A 161 12.83 -6.89 8.12
N ILE A 162 11.72 -6.90 8.88
CA ILE A 162 11.48 -6.01 10.03
C ILE A 162 11.84 -6.73 11.32
N ASN A 163 12.82 -6.20 12.07
CA ASN A 163 13.34 -6.81 13.29
C ASN A 163 12.78 -6.12 14.55
N ASP A 164 11.47 -5.97 14.63
CA ASP A 164 10.80 -5.51 15.84
C ASP A 164 9.68 -6.47 16.25
N SER A 165 9.06 -6.21 17.42
CA SER A 165 8.04 -7.06 18.03
C SER A 165 6.61 -6.68 17.64
N PHE A 166 6.42 -5.69 16.77
CA PHE A 166 5.09 -5.30 16.35
C PHE A 166 4.45 -6.37 15.46
N LYS A 167 3.14 -6.37 15.44
CA LYS A 167 2.31 -7.33 14.69
C LYS A 167 2.60 -7.26 13.20
N LYS A 168 2.67 -8.42 12.55
CA LYS A 168 2.88 -8.57 11.11
C LYS A 168 1.77 -9.43 10.54
N VAL A 169 1.06 -8.91 9.56
CA VAL A 169 -0.15 -9.52 9.00
C VAL A 169 -0.05 -9.56 7.48
N VAL A 170 -0.45 -10.67 6.89
CA VAL A 170 -0.76 -10.76 5.46
C VAL A 170 -2.25 -10.96 5.30
N LEU A 171 -2.90 -10.02 4.64
CA LEU A 171 -4.31 -10.12 4.27
C LEU A 171 -4.41 -10.77 2.89
N VAL A 172 -5.18 -11.85 2.80
CA VAL A 172 -5.41 -12.57 1.53
C VAL A 172 -6.89 -12.55 1.16
N ARG A 173 -7.18 -12.55 -0.17
CA ARG A 173 -8.57 -12.63 -0.63
C ARG A 173 -9.22 -13.97 -0.32
N ASP A 174 -8.44 -15.05 -0.31
CA ASP A 174 -8.98 -16.38 -0.04
C ASP A 174 -9.54 -16.47 1.39
N VAL A 175 -10.61 -17.23 1.56
CA VAL A 175 -11.19 -17.51 2.89
C VAL A 175 -10.30 -18.52 3.59
N VAL A 176 -9.47 -18.05 4.51
CA VAL A 176 -8.54 -18.86 5.30
C VAL A 176 -8.76 -18.55 6.78
N LYS A 177 -8.63 -19.58 7.63
CA LYS A 177 -8.58 -19.35 9.08
C LYS A 177 -7.29 -18.63 9.43
N PRO A 178 -7.32 -17.66 10.36
CA PRO A 178 -6.11 -16.98 10.81
C PRO A 178 -5.05 -17.99 11.28
N LEU A 179 -3.87 -17.90 10.70
CA LEU A 179 -2.74 -18.78 10.99
C LEU A 179 -1.48 -17.95 11.24
N ARG A 180 -0.86 -18.17 12.40
CA ARG A 180 0.46 -17.59 12.71
C ARG A 180 1.55 -18.59 12.36
N ASP A 181 2.55 -18.14 11.60
CA ASP A 181 3.71 -18.95 11.27
C ASP A 181 4.82 -18.87 12.34
N GLU A 182 5.90 -19.62 12.13
CA GLU A 182 7.07 -19.69 13.01
C GLU A 182 7.82 -18.35 13.18
N HIS A 183 7.61 -17.41 12.26
CA HIS A 183 8.18 -16.06 12.31
C HIS A 183 7.24 -15.03 12.95
N GLY A 184 6.07 -15.48 13.44
CA GLY A 184 5.07 -14.62 14.07
C GLY A 184 4.21 -13.84 13.08
N VAL A 185 4.32 -14.09 11.77
CA VAL A 185 3.48 -13.46 10.76
C VAL A 185 2.11 -14.16 10.73
N VAL A 186 1.05 -13.38 10.87
CA VAL A 186 -0.32 -13.89 10.79
C VAL A 186 -0.84 -13.74 9.36
N THR A 187 -1.33 -14.82 8.78
CA THR A 187 -2.11 -14.79 7.54
C THR A 187 -3.58 -14.91 7.87
N MET A 188 -4.41 -13.99 7.35
CA MET A 188 -5.86 -14.01 7.55
C MET A 188 -6.60 -13.57 6.30
N SER A 189 -7.89 -13.91 6.23
CA SER A 189 -8.76 -13.46 5.15
C SER A 189 -8.99 -11.95 5.23
N VAL A 190 -8.99 -11.26 4.09
CA VAL A 190 -9.42 -9.87 4.03
C VAL A 190 -10.89 -9.71 4.47
N PHE A 191 -11.72 -10.73 4.27
CA PHE A 191 -13.11 -10.71 4.72
C PHE A 191 -13.23 -10.75 6.24
N ASP A 192 -12.43 -11.57 6.92
CA ASP A 192 -12.38 -11.59 8.39
C ASP A 192 -11.90 -10.24 8.92
N PHE A 193 -10.90 -9.65 8.26
CA PHE A 193 -10.42 -8.30 8.59
C PHE A 193 -11.54 -7.26 8.43
N LEU A 194 -12.29 -7.26 7.34
CA LEU A 194 -13.32 -6.26 7.06
C LEU A 194 -14.58 -6.40 7.93
N LEU A 195 -14.93 -7.65 8.31
CA LEU A 195 -16.18 -7.94 9.04
C LEU A 195 -16.02 -7.86 10.56
N ASP A 196 -14.81 -7.91 11.09
CA ASP A 196 -14.52 -7.79 12.53
C ASP A 196 -13.58 -6.61 12.78
N GLU A 197 -14.11 -5.56 13.40
CA GLU A 197 -13.34 -4.36 13.79
C GLU A 197 -12.16 -4.69 14.74
N ASN A 198 -12.27 -5.78 15.51
CA ASN A 198 -11.27 -6.23 16.46
C ASN A 198 -10.30 -7.27 15.90
N SER A 199 -10.40 -7.60 14.62
CA SER A 199 -9.58 -8.62 13.94
C SER A 199 -8.06 -8.44 14.14
N LEU A 200 -7.59 -7.21 14.27
CA LEU A 200 -6.16 -6.90 14.54
C LEU A 200 -5.82 -6.88 16.04
N ALA A 201 -6.79 -6.89 16.96
CA ALA A 201 -6.51 -6.86 18.40
C ALA A 201 -6.12 -8.23 18.94
N GLY A 202 -6.74 -9.28 18.44
CA GLY A 202 -6.59 -10.66 18.93
C GLY A 202 -5.38 -11.44 18.35
N ILE A 203 -4.51 -10.81 17.55
CA ILE A 203 -3.41 -11.46 16.86
C ILE A 203 -2.05 -11.11 17.44
#